data_2dc4dac06de3401baca60606479c848f
#
_entry.id   2dc4dac06de3401baca60606479c848f
#
_cell.length_a   1.000
_cell.length_b   1.000
_cell.length_c   1.000
_cell.angle_alpha   90.00
_cell.angle_beta   90.00
_cell.angle_gamma   90.00
#
_symmetry.space_group_name_H-M   'P 1'
#
loop_
_entity.id
_entity.type
_entity.pdbx_description
1 polymer ?
#
loop_
_entity_poly.entity_id
_entity_poly.type
_entity_poly.pdbx_seq_one_letter_code
_entity_poly.pdbx_strand_id
1 'polypeptide(L)'
;SMGFECQQLTHPKAKAPFLYAQRIESPHLPTVLGYGHGDVIRGLEPEWREGVSPWALTELDGRWYGRGIADNKGQHSINLQALACVLAERGNLGFNAKYLIEMGEETGSPGLAETFHRHKARLKSDVLIASDGPRLQPDRPTLFMGSRGGINFDLRVDLRDGAHHSGNWGGLLADPAMILAQALASITDARGQLAIAAWRPTSLTPQVRAALADLPIAEDTGPRIDPDWGEASLTPAERAYGWNSFAILAMTAGVPDAPVNAIAASARATCQLRFVVGTDPTAILPSLRRHLDAN
;
A
#
# COMPACT_ATOMS: atom_id res chain seq x y z
N SER A 1 20.87 -14.45 -23.36
CA SER A 1 19.40 -14.53 -23.58
C SER A 1 18.86 -15.77 -22.85
N MET A 2 17.82 -15.61 -22.04
CA MET A 2 17.17 -16.72 -21.34
C MET A 2 16.09 -17.41 -22.21
N GLY A 3 15.97 -17.07 -23.50
CA GLY A 3 15.01 -17.68 -24.42
C GLY A 3 13.53 -17.36 -24.15
N PHE A 4 13.25 -16.21 -23.52
CA PHE A 4 11.87 -15.72 -23.36
C PHE A 4 11.39 -15.03 -24.64
N GLU A 5 10.15 -15.33 -25.02
CA GLU A 5 9.39 -14.55 -25.99
C GLU A 5 8.74 -13.38 -25.26
N CYS A 6 8.99 -12.15 -25.72
CA CYS A 6 8.50 -10.92 -25.08
C CYS A 6 7.49 -10.20 -25.97
N GLN A 7 6.45 -9.65 -25.37
CA GLN A 7 5.43 -8.85 -26.03
C GLN A 7 4.96 -7.70 -25.14
N GLN A 8 4.71 -6.54 -25.73
CA GLN A 8 4.01 -5.47 -25.08
C GLN A 8 2.49 -5.65 -25.21
N LEU A 9 1.79 -5.52 -24.09
CA LEU A 9 0.33 -5.49 -24.04
C LEU A 9 -0.10 -4.06 -23.68
N THR A 10 -1.05 -3.52 -24.41
CA THR A 10 -1.53 -2.15 -24.23
C THR A 10 -2.96 -2.12 -23.74
N HIS A 11 -3.28 -1.16 -22.89
CA HIS A 11 -4.64 -0.88 -22.46
C HIS A 11 -4.87 0.64 -22.37
N PRO A 12 -6.03 1.19 -22.83
CA PRO A 12 -6.26 2.65 -22.85
C PRO A 12 -6.21 3.33 -21.48
N LYS A 13 -6.50 2.61 -20.39
CA LYS A 13 -6.39 3.13 -19.03
C LYS A 13 -4.98 3.15 -18.50
N ALA A 14 -4.08 2.32 -19.04
CA ALA A 14 -2.71 2.21 -18.57
C ALA A 14 -1.86 3.37 -19.11
N LYS A 15 -1.01 3.94 -18.27
CA LYS A 15 -0.09 5.03 -18.65
C LYS A 15 1.05 4.54 -19.55
N ALA A 16 1.42 3.27 -19.44
CA ALA A 16 2.45 2.64 -20.25
C ALA A 16 2.09 1.18 -20.53
N PRO A 17 2.70 0.54 -21.56
CA PRO A 17 2.45 -0.85 -21.87
C PRO A 17 2.86 -1.79 -20.73
N PHE A 18 2.13 -2.90 -20.61
CA PHE A 18 2.57 -4.05 -19.82
C PHE A 18 3.59 -4.84 -20.62
N LEU A 19 4.63 -5.34 -19.97
CA LEU A 19 5.54 -6.31 -20.57
C LEU A 19 5.08 -7.72 -20.19
N TYR A 20 4.68 -8.49 -21.20
CA TYR A 20 4.46 -9.92 -21.06
C TYR A 20 5.67 -10.68 -21.61
N ALA A 21 6.14 -11.68 -20.88
CA ALA A 21 7.20 -12.57 -21.33
C ALA A 21 6.83 -14.02 -21.01
N GLN A 22 7.22 -14.96 -21.89
CA GLN A 22 7.02 -16.39 -21.66
C GLN A 22 8.20 -17.20 -22.14
N ARG A 23 8.47 -18.29 -21.41
CA ARG A 23 9.32 -19.40 -21.81
C ARG A 23 8.55 -20.69 -21.54
N ILE A 24 8.10 -21.36 -22.59
CA ILE A 24 7.36 -22.61 -22.51
C ILE A 24 8.31 -23.76 -22.86
N GLU A 25 8.57 -24.63 -21.89
CA GLU A 25 9.43 -25.80 -22.10
C GLU A 25 8.63 -27.03 -22.50
N SER A 26 7.45 -27.24 -21.94
CA SER A 26 6.54 -28.31 -22.31
C SER A 26 5.11 -28.03 -21.86
N PRO A 27 4.09 -28.44 -22.65
CA PRO A 27 2.69 -28.30 -22.26
C PRO A 27 2.29 -29.15 -21.03
N HIS A 28 3.12 -30.13 -20.65
CA HIS A 28 2.88 -31.03 -19.53
C HIS A 28 3.51 -30.55 -18.22
N LEU A 29 4.33 -29.52 -18.28
CA LEU A 29 4.97 -28.94 -17.09
C LEU A 29 4.08 -27.88 -16.44
N PRO A 30 4.18 -27.73 -15.10
CA PRO A 30 3.48 -26.65 -14.40
C PRO A 30 3.95 -25.29 -14.92
N THR A 31 3.05 -24.32 -14.88
CA THR A 31 3.31 -22.94 -15.31
C THR A 31 3.34 -22.00 -14.12
N VAL A 32 4.43 -21.27 -13.98
CA VAL A 32 4.61 -20.22 -12.96
C VAL A 32 4.49 -18.86 -13.64
N LEU A 33 3.61 -18.00 -13.12
CA LEU A 33 3.50 -16.61 -13.53
C LEU A 33 4.18 -15.73 -12.49
N GLY A 34 5.24 -15.04 -12.88
CA GLY A 34 5.85 -13.97 -12.11
C GLY A 34 5.13 -12.63 -12.37
N TYR A 35 5.02 -11.81 -11.34
CA TYR A 35 4.51 -10.45 -11.43
C TYR A 35 5.49 -9.47 -10.79
N GLY A 36 5.55 -8.26 -11.33
CA GLY A 36 6.27 -7.13 -10.76
C GLY A 36 5.90 -5.83 -11.46
N HIS A 37 6.41 -4.70 -10.96
CA HIS A 37 6.22 -3.41 -11.61
C HIS A 37 7.54 -2.66 -11.84
N GLY A 38 7.54 -1.81 -12.85
CA GLY A 38 8.72 -1.04 -13.24
C GLY A 38 8.61 0.45 -12.95
N ASP A 39 7.41 0.96 -12.67
CA ASP A 39 7.21 2.33 -12.21
C ASP A 39 7.66 2.51 -10.76
N VAL A 40 7.76 3.75 -10.34
CA VAL A 40 8.22 4.15 -9.01
C VAL A 40 7.50 5.43 -8.57
N ILE A 41 7.40 5.65 -7.26
CA ILE A 41 6.93 6.91 -6.68
C ILE A 41 7.91 8.07 -7.00
N ARG A 42 7.55 9.28 -6.59
CA ARG A 42 8.39 10.48 -6.73
C ARG A 42 9.77 10.28 -6.12
N GLY A 43 10.78 10.94 -6.69
CA GLY A 43 12.17 10.88 -6.23
C GLY A 43 12.35 11.39 -4.81
N LEU A 44 11.69 12.52 -4.46
CA LEU A 44 11.85 13.22 -3.18
C LEU A 44 13.33 13.58 -2.93
N GLU A 45 13.99 14.11 -3.94
CA GLU A 45 15.42 14.37 -4.00
C GLU A 45 15.96 15.09 -2.75
N PRO A 46 15.28 16.11 -2.18
CA PRO A 46 15.77 16.80 -0.99
C PRO A 46 15.81 15.96 0.28
N GLU A 47 15.10 14.82 0.30
CA GLU A 47 15.03 13.93 1.46
C GLU A 47 16.13 12.86 1.48
N TRP A 48 16.90 12.77 0.37
CA TRP A 48 17.99 11.81 0.28
C TRP A 48 19.26 12.35 0.95
N ARG A 49 20.01 11.44 1.58
CA ARG A 49 21.28 11.83 2.19
C ARG A 49 22.28 12.31 1.15
N GLU A 50 23.24 13.13 1.56
CA GLU A 50 24.30 13.65 0.71
C GLU A 50 25.05 12.52 -0.01
N GLY A 51 25.38 12.72 -1.29
CA GLY A 51 26.07 11.75 -2.13
C GLY A 51 25.21 10.59 -2.66
N VAL A 52 23.91 10.54 -2.36
CA VAL A 52 22.99 9.52 -2.86
C VAL A 52 21.85 10.19 -3.62
N SER A 53 21.52 9.65 -4.80
CA SER A 53 20.43 10.15 -5.64
C SER A 53 19.36 9.07 -5.85
N PRO A 54 18.07 9.45 -5.89
CA PRO A 54 17.02 8.49 -6.28
C PRO A 54 17.19 7.94 -7.69
N TRP A 55 17.82 8.71 -8.60
CA TRP A 55 17.87 8.40 -10.03
C TRP A 55 19.19 7.79 -10.50
N ALA A 56 20.11 7.55 -9.59
CA ALA A 56 21.37 6.88 -9.87
C ALA A 56 21.62 5.75 -8.86
N LEU A 57 22.03 4.60 -9.38
CA LEU A 57 22.49 3.50 -8.51
C LEU A 57 23.77 3.94 -7.79
N THR A 58 23.72 3.99 -6.47
CA THR A 58 24.88 4.27 -5.62
C THR A 58 25.13 3.08 -4.71
N GLU A 59 26.36 2.54 -4.74
CA GLU A 59 26.80 1.56 -3.77
C GLU A 59 27.55 2.27 -2.64
N LEU A 60 27.11 2.05 -1.40
CA LEU A 60 27.71 2.63 -0.21
C LEU A 60 27.58 1.66 0.97
N ASP A 61 28.68 1.38 1.63
CA ASP A 61 28.75 0.46 2.79
C ASP A 61 28.13 -0.93 2.51
N GLY A 62 28.37 -1.48 1.31
CA GLY A 62 27.86 -2.78 0.89
C GLY A 62 26.34 -2.81 0.64
N ARG A 63 25.73 -1.64 0.50
CA ARG A 63 24.30 -1.47 0.17
C ARG A 63 24.13 -0.68 -1.12
N TRP A 64 23.09 -1.01 -1.85
CA TRP A 64 22.67 -0.27 -3.05
C TRP A 64 21.53 0.68 -2.72
N TYR A 65 21.68 1.91 -3.19
CA TYR A 65 20.70 2.98 -3.02
C TYR A 65 20.20 3.47 -4.36
N GLY A 66 18.92 3.76 -4.44
CA GLY A 66 18.24 4.31 -5.61
C GLY A 66 16.75 3.99 -5.58
N ARG A 67 15.94 4.83 -6.21
CA ARG A 67 14.51 4.64 -6.27
C ARG A 67 14.17 3.41 -7.13
N GLY A 68 13.36 2.48 -6.61
CA GLY A 68 12.98 1.23 -7.27
C GLY A 68 13.97 0.06 -7.05
N ILE A 69 15.08 0.25 -6.30
CA ILE A 69 16.02 -0.83 -5.99
C ILE A 69 15.38 -1.91 -5.12
N ALA A 70 14.55 -1.53 -4.16
CA ALA A 70 13.76 -2.49 -3.40
C ALA A 70 12.38 -2.67 -4.03
N ASP A 71 11.68 -1.58 -4.27
CA ASP A 71 10.30 -1.53 -4.74
C ASP A 71 10.24 -0.94 -6.14
N ASN A 72 10.06 -1.75 -7.19
CA ASN A 72 9.96 -3.22 -7.19
C ASN A 72 11.00 -3.84 -8.15
N LYS A 73 11.79 -3.01 -8.89
CA LYS A 73 12.73 -3.47 -9.92
C LYS A 73 13.78 -4.45 -9.38
N GLY A 74 14.27 -4.24 -8.15
CA GLY A 74 15.21 -5.16 -7.54
C GLY A 74 14.62 -6.53 -7.27
N GLN A 75 13.40 -6.59 -6.75
CA GLN A 75 12.76 -7.86 -6.37
C GLN A 75 12.51 -8.77 -7.58
N HIS A 76 11.89 -8.25 -8.65
CA HIS A 76 11.70 -9.09 -9.84
C HIS A 76 13.01 -9.35 -10.61
N SER A 77 14.01 -8.48 -10.49
CA SER A 77 15.35 -8.74 -11.04
C SER A 77 16.05 -9.90 -10.36
N ILE A 78 15.89 -10.04 -9.03
CA ILE A 78 16.39 -11.20 -8.28
C ILE A 78 15.74 -12.49 -8.79
N ASN A 79 14.41 -12.48 -9.01
CA ASN A 79 13.71 -13.64 -9.56
C ASN A 79 14.21 -14.02 -10.97
N LEU A 80 14.40 -13.03 -11.84
CA LEU A 80 14.95 -13.25 -13.18
C LEU A 80 16.39 -13.79 -13.13
N GLN A 81 17.22 -13.27 -12.23
CA GLN A 81 18.58 -13.77 -12.04
C GLN A 81 18.59 -15.21 -11.52
N ALA A 82 17.69 -15.57 -10.60
CA ALA A 82 17.55 -16.94 -10.13
C ALA A 82 17.21 -17.90 -11.30
N LEU A 83 16.27 -17.53 -12.19
CA LEU A 83 15.98 -18.30 -13.41
C LEU A 83 17.21 -18.42 -14.33
N ALA A 84 17.97 -17.33 -14.48
CA ALA A 84 19.21 -17.35 -15.28
C ALA A 84 20.24 -18.34 -14.72
N CYS A 85 20.42 -18.38 -13.41
CA CYS A 85 21.30 -19.33 -12.73
C CYS A 85 20.84 -20.78 -12.94
N VAL A 86 19.55 -21.06 -12.77
CA VAL A 86 18.98 -22.40 -13.02
C VAL A 86 19.20 -22.84 -14.47
N LEU A 87 18.96 -21.95 -15.44
CA LEU A 87 19.19 -22.24 -16.84
C LEU A 87 20.67 -22.49 -17.17
N ALA A 88 21.56 -21.72 -16.57
CA ALA A 88 23.00 -21.91 -16.74
C ALA A 88 23.48 -23.25 -16.22
N GLU A 89 22.96 -23.69 -15.06
CA GLU A 89 23.35 -24.93 -14.40
C GLU A 89 22.71 -26.17 -15.03
N ARG A 90 21.41 -26.08 -15.38
CA ARG A 90 20.60 -27.25 -15.79
C ARG A 90 20.23 -27.28 -17.27
N GLY A 91 20.38 -26.16 -17.99
CA GLY A 91 19.95 -26.00 -19.36
C GLY A 91 18.42 -25.84 -19.53
N ASN A 92 17.65 -26.10 -18.50
CA ASN A 92 16.18 -25.95 -18.48
C ASN A 92 15.70 -25.54 -17.09
N LEU A 93 14.44 -25.06 -17.01
CA LEU A 93 13.81 -24.68 -15.75
C LEU A 93 13.11 -25.86 -15.05
N GLY A 94 12.61 -26.83 -15.84
CA GLY A 94 11.73 -27.88 -15.35
C GLY A 94 10.28 -27.42 -15.10
N PHE A 95 9.93 -26.20 -15.54
CA PHE A 95 8.58 -25.63 -15.52
C PHE A 95 8.46 -24.56 -16.60
N ASN A 96 7.22 -24.20 -16.96
CA ASN A 96 6.97 -23.09 -17.86
C ASN A 96 6.97 -21.77 -17.05
N ALA A 97 7.74 -20.80 -17.52
CA ALA A 97 7.82 -19.49 -16.86
C ALA A 97 7.10 -18.43 -17.69
N LYS A 98 6.24 -17.67 -17.04
CA LYS A 98 5.60 -16.45 -17.57
C LYS A 98 5.89 -15.28 -16.67
N TYR A 99 5.92 -14.07 -17.22
CA TYR A 99 6.03 -12.82 -16.47
C TYR A 99 5.05 -11.79 -16.99
N LEU A 100 4.47 -11.03 -16.09
CA LEU A 100 3.77 -9.79 -16.38
C LEU A 100 4.38 -8.68 -15.52
N ILE A 101 4.92 -7.66 -16.18
CA ILE A 101 5.46 -6.47 -15.51
C ILE A 101 4.60 -5.27 -15.94
N GLU A 102 4.05 -4.56 -14.97
CA GLU A 102 3.29 -3.35 -15.21
C GLU A 102 4.10 -2.08 -14.95
N MET A 103 3.54 -0.92 -15.34
CA MET A 103 4.14 0.40 -15.19
C MET A 103 3.16 1.41 -14.57
N GLY A 104 2.34 0.95 -13.64
CA GLY A 104 1.28 1.76 -13.02
C GLY A 104 0.88 1.32 -11.62
N GLU A 105 1.62 0.44 -10.97
CA GLU A 105 1.30 -0.10 -9.65
C GLU A 105 1.18 1.01 -8.61
N GLU A 106 2.15 1.90 -8.56
CA GLU A 106 2.25 3.03 -7.63
C GLU A 106 1.11 4.09 -7.79
N THR A 107 0.30 3.92 -8.82
CA THR A 107 -0.88 4.76 -9.09
C THR A 107 -2.19 3.98 -9.11
N GLY A 108 -2.20 2.75 -8.55
CA GLY A 108 -3.37 1.89 -8.43
C GLY A 108 -3.63 1.00 -9.64
N SER A 109 -2.59 0.63 -10.39
CA SER A 109 -2.61 -0.36 -11.48
C SER A 109 -3.70 -0.10 -12.54
N PRO A 110 -3.82 1.11 -13.13
CA PRO A 110 -4.88 1.41 -14.08
C PRO A 110 -4.80 0.50 -15.32
N GLY A 111 -5.87 -0.24 -15.59
CA GLY A 111 -5.96 -1.16 -16.72
C GLY A 111 -5.40 -2.56 -16.47
N LEU A 112 -4.84 -2.87 -15.29
CA LEU A 112 -4.31 -4.20 -14.97
C LEU A 112 -5.41 -5.26 -14.95
N ALA A 113 -6.50 -5.03 -14.23
CA ALA A 113 -7.61 -5.97 -14.13
C ALA A 113 -8.20 -6.30 -15.51
N GLU A 114 -8.41 -5.28 -16.35
CA GLU A 114 -8.92 -5.45 -17.71
C GLU A 114 -7.92 -6.18 -18.62
N THR A 115 -6.62 -5.94 -18.44
CA THR A 115 -5.55 -6.64 -19.17
C THR A 115 -5.52 -8.11 -18.77
N PHE A 116 -5.61 -8.43 -17.48
CA PHE A 116 -5.75 -9.82 -17.02
C PHE A 116 -7.00 -10.50 -17.60
N HIS A 117 -8.13 -9.80 -17.58
CA HIS A 117 -9.36 -10.35 -18.11
C HIS A 117 -9.27 -10.61 -19.62
N ARG A 118 -8.76 -9.65 -20.40
CA ARG A 118 -8.57 -9.77 -21.86
C ARG A 118 -7.61 -10.89 -22.25
N HIS A 119 -6.54 -11.07 -21.48
CA HIS A 119 -5.48 -12.03 -21.77
C HIS A 119 -5.50 -13.25 -20.85
N LYS A 120 -6.67 -13.57 -20.25
CA LYS A 120 -6.84 -14.65 -19.27
C LYS A 120 -6.26 -15.98 -19.71
N ALA A 121 -6.50 -16.40 -20.96
CA ALA A 121 -5.97 -17.67 -21.50
C ALA A 121 -4.44 -17.67 -21.57
N ARG A 122 -3.83 -16.55 -21.95
CA ARG A 122 -2.38 -16.38 -22.04
C ARG A 122 -1.72 -16.35 -20.65
N LEU A 123 -2.35 -15.67 -19.68
CA LEU A 123 -1.85 -15.50 -18.31
C LEU A 123 -2.19 -16.69 -17.41
N LYS A 124 -2.96 -17.67 -17.90
CA LYS A 124 -3.28 -18.88 -17.14
C LYS A 124 -1.98 -19.53 -16.64
N SER A 125 -1.93 -19.84 -15.35
CA SER A 125 -0.81 -20.44 -14.64
C SER A 125 -1.31 -21.31 -13.50
N ASP A 126 -0.44 -22.18 -12.99
CA ASP A 126 -0.71 -23.02 -11.82
C ASP A 126 -0.29 -22.32 -10.52
N VAL A 127 0.74 -21.47 -10.61
CA VAL A 127 1.28 -20.70 -9.49
C VAL A 127 1.51 -19.25 -9.90
N LEU A 128 1.14 -18.30 -9.05
CA LEU A 128 1.51 -16.89 -9.17
C LEU A 128 2.55 -16.57 -8.10
N ILE A 129 3.65 -15.94 -8.52
CA ILE A 129 4.66 -15.37 -7.62
C ILE A 129 4.73 -13.86 -7.85
N ALA A 130 4.21 -13.10 -6.91
CA ALA A 130 4.32 -11.65 -6.88
C ALA A 130 5.35 -11.27 -5.81
N SER A 131 6.54 -10.82 -6.24
CA SER A 131 7.59 -10.37 -5.33
C SER A 131 7.48 -8.87 -5.16
N ASP A 132 6.58 -8.45 -4.27
CA ASP A 132 6.28 -7.04 -4.02
C ASP A 132 5.95 -6.83 -2.54
N GLY A 133 6.94 -7.08 -1.71
CA GLY A 133 6.83 -6.92 -0.28
C GLY A 133 8.21 -6.87 0.38
N PRO A 134 8.39 -6.03 1.41
CA PRO A 134 9.65 -5.96 2.13
C PRO A 134 9.89 -7.24 2.93
N ARG A 135 11.16 -7.61 3.12
CA ARG A 135 11.50 -8.58 4.16
C ARG A 135 11.26 -7.97 5.53
N LEU A 136 10.86 -8.79 6.50
CA LEU A 136 10.76 -8.35 7.89
C LEU A 136 12.14 -7.98 8.44
N GLN A 137 13.16 -8.76 8.06
CA GLN A 137 14.59 -8.50 8.35
C GLN A 137 15.43 -8.92 7.14
N PRO A 138 16.59 -8.29 6.90
CA PRO A 138 17.44 -8.58 5.73
C PRO A 138 17.90 -10.03 5.63
N ASP A 139 18.16 -10.67 6.75
CA ASP A 139 18.67 -12.05 6.88
C ASP A 139 17.54 -13.10 7.03
N ARG A 140 16.29 -12.67 7.15
CA ARG A 140 15.14 -13.56 7.35
C ARG A 140 14.34 -13.72 6.04
N PRO A 141 14.33 -14.90 5.41
CA PRO A 141 13.44 -15.19 4.30
C PRO A 141 11.98 -14.97 4.71
N THR A 142 11.23 -14.21 3.91
CA THR A 142 9.85 -13.84 4.22
C THR A 142 8.94 -14.21 3.06
N LEU A 143 7.84 -14.93 3.36
CA LEU A 143 6.75 -15.21 2.45
C LEU A 143 5.48 -14.58 2.98
N PHE A 144 4.89 -13.68 2.20
CA PHE A 144 3.58 -13.12 2.50
C PHE A 144 2.50 -14.00 1.88
N MET A 145 1.64 -14.58 2.71
CA MET A 145 0.53 -15.42 2.28
C MET A 145 -0.75 -14.63 2.02
N GLY A 146 -0.67 -13.31 2.09
CA GLY A 146 -1.75 -12.37 1.85
C GLY A 146 -1.34 -10.95 2.19
N SER A 147 -2.20 -10.00 1.87
CA SER A 147 -2.02 -8.58 2.20
C SER A 147 -3.26 -8.00 2.85
N ARG A 148 -3.09 -6.91 3.60
CA ARG A 148 -4.22 -6.13 4.09
C ARG A 148 -4.87 -5.38 2.93
N GLY A 149 -6.19 -5.27 2.94
CA GLY A 149 -6.89 -4.33 2.08
C GLY A 149 -6.64 -2.88 2.51
N GLY A 150 -6.91 -1.95 1.61
CA GLY A 150 -6.84 -0.52 1.89
C GLY A 150 -7.96 0.23 1.17
N ILE A 151 -8.61 1.14 1.87
CA ILE A 151 -9.56 2.07 1.28
C ILE A 151 -9.17 3.49 1.69
N ASN A 152 -9.04 4.36 0.70
CA ASN A 152 -8.86 5.79 0.90
C ASN A 152 -10.19 6.49 0.68
N PHE A 153 -10.49 7.47 1.51
CA PHE A 153 -11.69 8.29 1.40
C PHE A 153 -11.46 9.70 1.94
N ASP A 154 -12.27 10.64 1.48
CA ASP A 154 -12.25 12.02 1.95
C ASP A 154 -13.43 12.30 2.88
N LEU A 155 -13.17 13.01 3.97
CA LEU A 155 -14.17 13.71 4.76
C LEU A 155 -14.08 15.19 4.44
N ARG A 156 -15.23 15.80 4.11
CA ARG A 156 -15.32 17.22 3.78
C ARG A 156 -16.46 17.88 4.57
N VAL A 157 -16.19 19.09 4.98
CA VAL A 157 -17.17 19.99 5.60
C VAL A 157 -17.17 21.28 4.80
N ASP A 158 -18.18 21.46 3.96
CA ASP A 158 -18.36 22.66 3.13
C ASP A 158 -19.57 23.42 3.68
N LEU A 159 -19.35 24.58 4.28
CA LEU A 159 -20.42 25.32 4.99
C LEU A 159 -20.89 26.58 4.27
N ARG A 160 -20.00 27.21 3.48
CA ARG A 160 -20.31 28.50 2.83
C ARG A 160 -19.34 28.82 1.70
N ASP A 161 -19.66 29.86 0.94
CA ASP A 161 -18.76 30.46 -0.02
C ASP A 161 -17.89 31.52 0.66
N GLY A 162 -16.54 31.37 0.51
CA GLY A 162 -15.56 32.29 1.05
C GLY A 162 -15.38 32.23 2.57
N ALA A 163 -14.27 32.75 3.02
CA ALA A 163 -13.92 32.88 4.45
C ALA A 163 -14.40 34.23 5.02
N HIS A 164 -14.66 34.29 6.32
CA HIS A 164 -15.15 35.47 6.99
C HIS A 164 -14.26 35.85 8.16
N HIS A 165 -14.03 37.18 8.35
CA HIS A 165 -13.15 37.70 9.40
C HIS A 165 -13.56 37.22 10.80
N SER A 166 -12.65 36.55 11.50
CA SER A 166 -12.93 35.89 12.78
C SER A 166 -13.28 36.88 13.91
N GLY A 167 -12.73 38.08 13.87
CA GLY A 167 -13.05 39.14 14.83
C GLY A 167 -14.49 39.64 14.76
N ASN A 168 -15.14 39.52 13.58
CA ASN A 168 -16.54 39.97 13.39
C ASN A 168 -17.52 38.81 13.53
N TRP A 169 -17.10 37.60 13.16
CA TRP A 169 -17.99 36.46 12.97
C TRP A 169 -17.65 35.25 13.86
N GLY A 170 -16.56 35.35 14.67
CA GLY A 170 -16.21 34.32 15.66
C GLY A 170 -17.33 34.11 16.66
N GLY A 171 -17.67 32.84 16.91
CA GLY A 171 -18.79 32.46 17.77
C GLY A 171 -20.19 32.56 17.14
N LEU A 172 -20.30 33.13 15.92
CA LEU A 172 -21.56 33.23 15.19
C LEU A 172 -21.60 32.27 14.01
N LEU A 173 -20.48 32.04 13.37
CA LEU A 173 -20.36 31.08 12.26
C LEU A 173 -19.72 29.77 12.73
N ALA A 174 -20.29 28.67 12.31
CA ALA A 174 -19.68 27.36 12.53
C ALA A 174 -18.32 27.27 11.84
N ASP A 175 -17.35 26.67 12.52
CA ASP A 175 -16.00 26.45 11.98
C ASP A 175 -15.90 25.05 11.38
N PRO A 176 -15.67 24.91 10.06
CA PRO A 176 -15.60 23.61 9.41
C PRO A 176 -14.40 22.77 9.87
N ALA A 177 -13.30 23.42 10.31
CA ALA A 177 -12.13 22.71 10.84
C ALA A 177 -12.44 22.05 12.19
N MET A 178 -13.18 22.75 13.07
CA MET A 178 -13.61 22.20 14.35
C MET A 178 -14.59 21.03 14.17
N ILE A 179 -15.56 21.16 13.26
CA ILE A 179 -16.49 20.07 12.94
C ILE A 179 -15.75 18.85 12.42
N LEU A 180 -14.82 19.05 11.45
CA LEU A 180 -14.02 17.97 10.89
C LEU A 180 -13.12 17.31 11.96
N ALA A 181 -12.48 18.10 12.83
CA ALA A 181 -11.65 17.59 13.91
C ALA A 181 -12.46 16.69 14.88
N GLN A 182 -13.66 17.11 15.26
CA GLN A 182 -14.55 16.31 16.12
C GLN A 182 -15.02 15.03 15.42
N ALA A 183 -15.39 15.10 14.14
CA ALA A 183 -15.74 13.95 13.34
C ALA A 183 -14.58 12.93 13.27
N LEU A 184 -13.37 13.38 13.01
CA LEU A 184 -12.16 12.54 13.00
C LEU A 184 -11.87 11.93 14.38
N ALA A 185 -11.97 12.73 15.44
CA ALA A 185 -11.76 12.28 16.81
C ALA A 185 -12.80 11.28 17.30
N SER A 186 -13.98 11.20 16.67
CA SER A 186 -14.99 10.20 16.99
C SER A 186 -14.70 8.81 16.40
N ILE A 187 -13.85 8.72 15.36
CA ILE A 187 -13.53 7.46 14.66
C ILE A 187 -12.64 6.55 15.51
N THR A 188 -11.76 7.14 16.31
CA THR A 188 -10.88 6.44 17.23
C THR A 188 -10.91 7.10 18.60
N ASP A 189 -10.47 6.40 19.63
CA ASP A 189 -10.17 7.05 20.90
C ASP A 189 -8.83 7.80 20.86
N ALA A 190 -8.47 8.42 21.98
CA ALA A 190 -7.22 9.19 22.12
C ALA A 190 -5.94 8.34 21.98
N ARG A 191 -6.05 7.01 21.95
CA ARG A 191 -4.96 6.07 21.75
C ARG A 191 -5.00 5.39 20.38
N GLY A 192 -5.90 5.81 19.48
CA GLY A 192 -6.04 5.23 18.14
C GLY A 192 -6.78 3.89 18.08
N GLN A 193 -7.48 3.49 19.16
CA GLN A 193 -8.35 2.32 19.13
C GLN A 193 -9.62 2.64 18.34
N LEU A 194 -10.05 1.72 17.48
CA LEU A 194 -11.21 1.93 16.62
C LEU A 194 -12.50 2.03 17.43
N ALA A 195 -13.23 3.14 17.32
CA ALA A 195 -14.53 3.35 17.93
C ALA A 195 -15.67 2.72 17.13
N ILE A 196 -15.53 2.61 15.80
CA ILE A 196 -16.54 2.03 14.92
C ILE A 196 -16.52 0.51 15.01
N ALA A 197 -17.52 -0.08 15.65
CA ALA A 197 -17.58 -1.52 15.91
C ALA A 197 -17.48 -2.37 14.62
N ALA A 198 -18.10 -1.94 13.52
CA ALA A 198 -18.06 -2.61 12.23
C ALA A 198 -16.66 -2.62 11.57
N TRP A 199 -15.73 -1.80 12.08
CA TRP A 199 -14.33 -1.78 11.62
C TRP A 199 -13.41 -2.69 12.43
N ARG A 200 -13.92 -3.32 13.49
CA ARG A 200 -13.17 -4.29 14.29
C ARG A 200 -13.28 -5.68 13.65
N PRO A 201 -12.19 -6.28 13.18
CA PRO A 201 -12.24 -7.58 12.52
C PRO A 201 -12.54 -8.70 13.52
N THR A 202 -13.16 -9.76 13.02
CA THR A 202 -13.46 -10.97 13.81
C THR A 202 -12.50 -12.12 13.52
N SER A 203 -11.54 -11.93 12.62
CA SER A 203 -10.63 -12.96 12.09
C SER A 203 -9.40 -13.24 12.96
N LEU A 204 -9.18 -12.50 14.04
CA LEU A 204 -8.04 -12.74 14.94
C LEU A 204 -8.31 -13.93 15.87
N THR A 205 -8.37 -15.13 15.28
CA THR A 205 -8.59 -16.40 15.97
C THR A 205 -7.34 -16.84 16.76
N PRO A 206 -7.43 -17.80 17.68
CA PRO A 206 -6.28 -18.37 18.36
C PRO A 206 -5.18 -18.89 17.40
N GLN A 207 -5.57 -19.46 16.26
CA GLN A 207 -4.64 -19.95 15.24
C GLN A 207 -3.89 -18.80 14.58
N VAL A 208 -4.59 -17.69 14.24
CA VAL A 208 -3.95 -16.48 13.70
C VAL A 208 -3.02 -15.86 14.73
N ARG A 209 -3.41 -15.76 16.00
CA ARG A 209 -2.55 -15.28 17.08
C ARG A 209 -1.28 -16.11 17.22
N ALA A 210 -1.40 -17.44 17.19
CA ALA A 210 -0.26 -18.34 17.25
C ALA A 210 0.69 -18.13 16.05
N ALA A 211 0.15 -17.91 14.85
CA ALA A 211 0.96 -17.63 13.66
C ALA A 211 1.68 -16.26 13.70
N LEU A 212 1.15 -15.31 14.46
CA LEU A 212 1.72 -13.97 14.62
C LEU A 212 2.71 -13.85 15.80
N ALA A 213 2.72 -14.84 16.70
CA ALA A 213 3.44 -14.75 17.99
C ALA A 213 4.95 -14.53 17.84
N ASP A 214 5.56 -15.13 16.81
CA ASP A 214 7.00 -15.09 16.57
C ASP A 214 7.42 -14.08 15.50
N LEU A 215 6.49 -13.21 15.05
CA LEU A 215 6.80 -12.21 14.02
C LEU A 215 7.50 -11.00 14.64
N PRO A 216 8.74 -10.69 14.22
CA PRO A 216 9.42 -9.47 14.66
C PRO A 216 8.73 -8.23 14.07
N ILE A 217 8.60 -7.19 14.90
CA ILE A 217 8.08 -5.89 14.48
C ILE A 217 9.08 -4.82 14.87
N ALA A 218 9.55 -4.06 13.87
CA ALA A 218 10.40 -2.88 14.06
C ALA A 218 11.69 -3.12 14.87
N GLU A 219 12.20 -4.35 14.90
CA GLU A 219 13.49 -4.64 15.53
C GLU A 219 14.63 -4.05 14.67
N ASP A 220 15.55 -3.35 15.29
CA ASP A 220 16.82 -2.81 14.77
C ASP A 220 16.78 -1.82 13.58
N THR A 221 15.88 -1.91 12.64
CA THR A 221 15.87 -1.08 11.42
C THR A 221 14.58 -0.29 11.17
N GLY A 222 13.53 -0.56 11.93
CA GLY A 222 12.23 0.11 11.83
C GLY A 222 12.10 1.34 12.74
N PRO A 223 11.00 2.09 12.64
CA PRO A 223 10.70 3.17 13.56
C PRO A 223 10.46 2.62 14.97
N ARG A 224 10.80 3.42 15.99
CA ARG A 224 10.43 3.10 17.37
C ARG A 224 8.91 3.09 17.49
N ILE A 225 8.36 1.96 17.96
CA ILE A 225 6.92 1.82 18.18
C ILE A 225 6.47 2.63 19.41
N ASP A 226 5.29 3.23 19.31
CA ASP A 226 4.60 3.86 20.44
C ASP A 226 3.84 2.77 21.22
N PRO A 227 4.27 2.41 22.44
CA PRO A 227 3.72 1.25 23.15
C PRO A 227 2.24 1.40 23.50
N ASP A 228 1.81 2.64 23.75
CA ASP A 228 0.44 2.99 24.17
C ASP A 228 -0.50 3.31 23.00
N TRP A 229 -0.03 3.18 21.74
CA TRP A 229 -0.86 3.47 20.57
C TRP A 229 -1.55 2.22 20.02
N GLY A 230 -2.82 2.35 19.63
CA GLY A 230 -3.65 1.30 19.05
C GLY A 230 -4.35 0.42 20.09
N GLU A 231 -4.82 -0.73 19.68
CA GLU A 231 -5.60 -1.64 20.54
C GLU A 231 -4.75 -2.21 21.70
N ALA A 232 -5.09 -1.83 22.93
CA ALA A 232 -4.28 -2.12 24.11
C ALA A 232 -4.13 -3.62 24.43
N SER A 233 -5.10 -4.45 24.03
CA SER A 233 -5.11 -5.90 24.29
C SER A 233 -4.34 -6.72 23.25
N LEU A 234 -3.74 -6.05 22.23
CA LEU A 234 -3.07 -6.71 21.12
C LEU A 234 -1.57 -6.49 21.17
N THR A 235 -0.81 -7.53 20.80
CA THR A 235 0.64 -7.43 20.58
C THR A 235 0.94 -6.55 19.36
N PRO A 236 2.16 -6.01 19.21
CA PRO A 236 2.55 -5.27 18.01
C PRO A 236 2.28 -6.00 16.70
N ALA A 237 2.59 -7.30 16.63
CA ALA A 237 2.34 -8.12 15.45
C ALA A 237 0.84 -8.27 15.15
N GLU A 238 0.02 -8.47 16.19
CA GLU A 238 -1.44 -8.52 16.04
C GLU A 238 -2.01 -7.20 15.56
N ARG A 239 -1.53 -6.04 16.07
CA ARG A 239 -1.95 -4.71 15.59
C ARG A 239 -1.55 -4.49 14.12
N ALA A 240 -0.34 -4.89 13.74
CA ALA A 240 0.18 -4.66 12.39
C ALA A 240 -0.43 -5.59 11.33
N TYR A 241 -0.65 -6.87 11.64
CA TYR A 241 -1.02 -7.89 10.66
C TYR A 241 -2.38 -8.54 10.89
N GLY A 242 -2.90 -8.50 12.10
CA GLY A 242 -4.15 -9.14 12.50
C GLY A 242 -5.31 -8.19 12.77
N TRP A 243 -5.10 -6.87 12.64
CA TRP A 243 -6.09 -5.86 13.01
C TRP A 243 -6.23 -4.75 11.97
N ASN A 244 -7.34 -4.03 12.02
CA ASN A 244 -7.56 -2.87 11.17
C ASN A 244 -6.92 -1.62 11.79
N SER A 245 -6.49 -0.70 10.94
CA SER A 245 -5.90 0.56 11.38
C SER A 245 -6.42 1.74 10.55
N PHE A 246 -6.75 2.83 11.24
CA PHE A 246 -7.17 4.08 10.64
C PHE A 246 -6.03 5.09 10.68
N ALA A 247 -5.86 5.85 9.60
CA ALA A 247 -4.89 6.93 9.49
C ALA A 247 -5.48 8.15 8.80
N ILE A 248 -5.08 9.33 9.23
CA ILE A 248 -5.32 10.60 8.53
C ILE A 248 -4.06 10.88 7.71
N LEU A 249 -4.18 10.83 6.38
CA LEU A 249 -3.05 11.02 5.46
C LEU A 249 -2.76 12.50 5.22
N ALA A 250 -3.81 13.33 5.21
CA ALA A 250 -3.72 14.77 5.07
C ALA A 250 -4.95 15.44 5.68
N MET A 251 -4.76 16.66 6.21
CA MET A 251 -5.86 17.49 6.70
C MET A 251 -5.58 18.95 6.35
N THR A 252 -6.60 19.66 5.85
CA THR A 252 -6.48 21.06 5.43
C THR A 252 -7.72 21.86 5.80
N ALA A 253 -7.51 23.06 6.33
CA ALA A 253 -8.53 24.11 6.50
C ALA A 253 -7.85 25.46 6.33
N GLY A 254 -8.48 26.40 5.60
CA GLY A 254 -7.84 27.67 5.26
C GLY A 254 -6.61 27.51 4.36
N VAL A 255 -5.62 28.40 4.53
CA VAL A 255 -4.35 28.38 3.76
C VAL A 255 -3.20 28.22 4.76
N PRO A 256 -2.64 27.01 4.94
CA PRO A 256 -1.63 26.74 5.97
C PRO A 256 -0.38 27.60 5.86
N ASP A 257 0.12 27.84 4.64
CA ASP A 257 1.34 28.62 4.40
C ASP A 257 1.14 30.16 4.52
N ALA A 258 -0.12 30.60 4.58
CA ALA A 258 -0.48 32.02 4.69
C ALA A 258 -1.76 32.18 5.52
N PRO A 259 -1.72 31.88 6.84
CA PRO A 259 -2.89 31.97 7.70
C PRO A 259 -3.39 33.41 7.82
N VAL A 260 -4.71 33.58 7.80
CA VAL A 260 -5.39 34.84 7.95
C VAL A 260 -6.39 34.81 9.09
N ASN A 261 -6.78 35.96 9.61
CA ASN A 261 -7.76 36.08 10.73
C ASN A 261 -9.20 35.82 10.21
N ALA A 262 -9.45 34.62 9.68
CA ALA A 262 -10.74 34.28 9.10
C ALA A 262 -11.17 32.85 9.46
N ILE A 263 -12.49 32.67 9.63
CA ILE A 263 -13.12 31.36 9.71
C ILE A 263 -13.19 30.82 8.28
N ALA A 264 -12.60 29.67 8.03
CA ALA A 264 -12.57 29.04 6.72
C ALA A 264 -13.98 28.71 6.18
N ALA A 265 -14.10 28.60 4.88
CA ALA A 265 -15.35 28.19 4.22
C ALA A 265 -15.56 26.69 4.31
N SER A 266 -14.47 25.92 4.23
CA SER A 266 -14.47 24.46 4.19
C SER A 266 -13.25 23.87 4.89
N ALA A 267 -13.34 22.58 5.22
CA ALA A 267 -12.22 21.75 5.67
C ALA A 267 -12.31 20.37 5.02
N ARG A 268 -11.15 19.73 4.85
CA ARG A 268 -11.05 18.39 4.23
C ARG A 268 -9.98 17.57 4.95
N ALA A 269 -10.25 16.28 5.08
CA ALA A 269 -9.24 15.28 5.44
C ALA A 269 -9.28 14.12 4.45
N THR A 270 -8.10 13.66 4.03
CA THR A 270 -7.93 12.40 3.31
C THR A 270 -7.54 11.34 4.32
N CYS A 271 -8.32 10.29 4.39
CA CYS A 271 -8.20 9.23 5.38
C CYS A 271 -7.95 7.88 4.69
N GLN A 272 -7.36 6.96 5.44
CA GLN A 272 -7.16 5.58 5.00
C GLN A 272 -7.58 4.62 6.12
N LEU A 273 -8.32 3.58 5.74
CA LEU A 273 -8.52 2.39 6.55
C LEU A 273 -7.76 1.23 5.92
N ARG A 274 -6.78 0.68 6.63
CA ARG A 274 -6.19 -0.63 6.32
C ARG A 274 -6.98 -1.69 7.03
N PHE A 275 -7.39 -2.75 6.31
CA PHE A 275 -8.26 -3.78 6.88
C PHE A 275 -7.79 -5.19 6.53
N VAL A 276 -8.07 -6.12 7.43
CA VAL A 276 -7.73 -7.54 7.31
C VAL A 276 -8.95 -8.37 6.91
N VAL A 277 -8.72 -9.63 6.55
CA VAL A 277 -9.78 -10.65 6.35
C VAL A 277 -10.74 -10.64 7.54
N GLY A 278 -12.03 -10.85 7.30
CA GLY A 278 -13.08 -10.77 8.32
C GLY A 278 -13.69 -9.37 8.49
N THR A 279 -13.20 -8.39 7.70
CA THR A 279 -13.84 -7.08 7.55
C THR A 279 -14.59 -7.05 6.22
N ASP A 280 -15.86 -6.70 6.24
CA ASP A 280 -16.64 -6.50 5.00
C ASP A 280 -16.30 -5.13 4.38
N PRO A 281 -15.59 -5.09 3.24
CA PRO A 281 -15.18 -3.83 2.61
C PRO A 281 -16.38 -3.00 2.14
N THR A 282 -17.51 -3.63 1.84
CA THR A 282 -18.73 -2.92 1.40
C THR A 282 -19.45 -2.22 2.55
N ALA A 283 -19.23 -2.64 3.78
CA ALA A 283 -19.80 -2.06 4.99
C ALA A 283 -18.98 -0.89 5.55
N ILE A 284 -17.72 -0.69 5.11
CA ILE A 284 -16.80 0.31 5.68
C ILE A 284 -17.39 1.72 5.61
N LEU A 285 -17.66 2.23 4.41
CA LEU A 285 -18.18 3.59 4.24
C LEU A 285 -19.61 3.76 4.77
N PRO A 286 -20.55 2.81 4.57
CA PRO A 286 -21.86 2.90 5.19
C PRO A 286 -21.84 2.93 6.72
N SER A 287 -20.93 2.18 7.37
CA SER A 287 -20.80 2.22 8.83
C SER A 287 -20.20 3.53 9.33
N LEU A 288 -19.22 4.09 8.60
CA LEU A 288 -18.68 5.41 8.88
C LEU A 288 -19.78 6.48 8.83
N ARG A 289 -20.59 6.49 7.77
CA ARG A 289 -21.68 7.46 7.64
C ARG A 289 -22.64 7.37 8.81
N ARG A 290 -23.13 6.17 9.15
CA ARG A 290 -24.01 6.00 10.33
C ARG A 290 -23.35 6.45 11.64
N HIS A 291 -22.06 6.23 11.79
CA HIS A 291 -21.32 6.68 12.97
C HIS A 291 -21.27 8.21 13.05
N LEU A 292 -20.95 8.88 11.95
CA LEU A 292 -20.89 10.34 11.88
C LEU A 292 -22.27 10.99 12.02
N ASP A 293 -23.31 10.36 11.52
CA ASP A 293 -24.71 10.86 11.68
C ASP A 293 -25.21 10.74 13.13
N ALA A 294 -24.57 9.89 13.95
CA ALA A 294 -24.94 9.65 15.35
C ALA A 294 -24.11 10.44 16.38
N ASN A 295 -22.99 11.05 15.96
CA ASN A 295 -22.04 11.77 16.82
C ASN A 295 -21.83 13.21 16.34
#